data_e1df669299b25e67993470bfd3337bf8
#
_entry.id   e1df669299b25e67993470bfd3337bf8
#
_cell.length_a   1.000
_cell.length_b   1.000
_cell.length_c   1.000
_cell.angle_alpha   90.00
_cell.angle_beta   90.00
_cell.angle_gamma   90.00
#
_symmetry.space_group_name_H-M   'P 1'
#
loop_
_entity.id
_entity.type
_entity.pdbx_description
1 polymer ?
#
loop_
_entity_poly.entity_id
_entity_poly.type
_entity_poly.pdbx_seq_one_letter_code
_entity_poly.pdbx_strand_id
1 'polypeptide(L)'
;MLSQQEISDRFEIQDLIYRYSQLIDSKEFDTLATDVFTPDAFIDYSAFGGSKGDLATTIRFLKKAMKQFPNTQHMNANIQLKLDGDRATGRLMCYNPQEFTNEAGKIDVFVCGLWYVDEYVRTPQGWRIKNRVEERCYVANPPKIPGL
;
A
#
# COMPACT_ATOMS: atom_id res chain seq x y z
N MET A 1 20.70 2.66 21.88
CA MET A 1 19.69 1.61 22.22
C MET A 1 18.31 2.24 22.04
N LEU A 2 17.34 1.52 21.49
CA LEU A 2 15.98 2.02 21.34
C LEU A 2 15.30 2.11 22.71
N SER A 3 14.52 3.16 22.93
CA SER A 3 13.63 3.28 24.08
C SER A 3 12.44 2.30 23.95
N GLN A 4 11.74 2.05 25.05
CA GLN A 4 10.53 1.22 25.03
C GLN A 4 9.46 1.81 24.12
N GLN A 5 9.33 3.14 24.08
CA GLN A 5 8.40 3.83 23.19
C GLN A 5 8.77 3.63 21.72
N GLU A 6 10.04 3.78 21.36
CA GLU A 6 10.48 3.56 19.97
C GLU A 6 10.30 2.10 19.52
N ILE A 7 10.41 1.13 20.44
CA ILE A 7 10.11 -0.27 20.14
C ILE A 7 8.61 -0.44 19.87
N SER A 8 7.74 0.11 20.74
CA SER A 8 6.29 0.07 20.56
C SER A 8 5.89 0.70 19.23
N ASP A 9 6.40 1.89 18.93
CA ASP A 9 6.12 2.63 17.70
C ASP A 9 6.48 1.85 16.44
N ARG A 10 7.60 1.14 16.46
CA ARG A 10 8.00 0.30 15.32
C ARG A 10 7.02 -0.84 15.08
N PHE A 11 6.56 -1.51 16.14
CA PHE A 11 5.56 -2.57 16.01
C PHE A 11 4.20 -2.01 15.57
N GLU A 12 3.77 -0.89 16.11
CA GLU A 12 2.50 -0.25 15.72
C GLU A 12 2.50 0.18 14.24
N ILE A 13 3.61 0.74 13.75
CA ILE A 13 3.76 1.09 12.33
C ILE A 13 3.81 -0.17 11.45
N GLN A 14 4.48 -1.23 11.91
CA GLN A 14 4.50 -2.50 11.20
C GLN A 14 3.09 -3.12 11.09
N ASP A 15 2.33 -3.12 12.18
CA ASP A 15 0.94 -3.58 12.18
C ASP A 15 0.05 -2.74 11.25
N LEU A 16 0.26 -1.41 11.21
CA LEU A 16 -0.42 -0.51 10.28
C LEU A 16 -0.12 -0.88 8.81
N ILE A 17 1.13 -1.19 8.48
CA ILE A 17 1.54 -1.65 7.14
C ILE A 17 0.84 -2.97 6.79
N TYR A 18 0.78 -3.91 7.71
CA TYR A 18 0.08 -5.19 7.49
C TYR A 18 -1.43 -5.00 7.39
N ARG A 19 -2.01 -4.10 8.17
CA ARG A 19 -3.42 -3.75 8.08
C ARG A 19 -3.78 -3.18 6.72
N TYR A 20 -2.94 -2.28 6.18
CA TYR A 20 -3.11 -1.79 4.80
C TYR A 20 -3.18 -2.95 3.80
N SER A 21 -2.21 -3.86 3.82
CA SER A 21 -2.15 -4.99 2.90
C SER A 21 -3.37 -5.90 3.02
N GLN A 22 -3.78 -6.20 4.25
CA GLN A 22 -4.99 -6.98 4.52
C GLN A 22 -6.23 -6.35 3.87
N LEU A 23 -6.42 -5.04 4.05
CA LEU A 23 -7.59 -4.33 3.52
C LEU A 23 -7.60 -4.26 1.99
N ILE A 24 -6.43 -4.09 1.36
CA ILE A 24 -6.33 -4.13 -0.10
C ILE A 24 -6.65 -5.54 -0.63
N ASP A 25 -6.07 -6.58 -0.04
CA ASP A 25 -6.25 -7.96 -0.49
C ASP A 25 -7.69 -8.45 -0.25
N SER A 26 -8.34 -8.04 0.84
CA SER A 26 -9.76 -8.32 1.11
C SER A 26 -10.73 -7.37 0.40
N LYS A 27 -10.21 -6.32 -0.29
CA LYS A 27 -10.99 -5.31 -1.02
C LYS A 27 -11.91 -4.44 -0.13
N GLU A 28 -11.52 -4.27 1.12
CA GLU A 28 -12.20 -3.41 2.09
C GLU A 28 -11.70 -1.96 2.01
N PHE A 29 -11.76 -1.37 0.81
CA PHE A 29 -11.11 -0.08 0.52
C PHE A 29 -11.65 1.11 1.32
N ASP A 30 -12.92 1.11 1.70
CA ASP A 30 -13.49 2.21 2.50
C ASP A 30 -12.89 2.27 3.91
N THR A 31 -12.49 1.12 4.46
CA THR A 31 -11.86 1.01 5.78
C THR A 31 -10.44 1.62 5.82
N LEU A 32 -9.81 1.83 4.65
CA LEU A 32 -8.54 2.55 4.57
C LEU A 32 -8.62 3.96 5.17
N ALA A 33 -9.79 4.62 5.07
CA ALA A 33 -9.99 5.97 5.57
C ALA A 33 -10.06 6.06 7.11
N THR A 34 -10.43 4.98 7.78
CA THR A 34 -10.52 4.94 9.24
C THR A 34 -9.30 4.33 9.90
N ASP A 35 -8.74 3.28 9.28
CA ASP A 35 -7.74 2.45 9.93
C ASP A 35 -6.30 2.77 9.50
N VAL A 36 -6.10 3.32 8.29
CA VAL A 36 -4.76 3.37 7.69
C VAL A 36 -4.27 4.78 7.42
N PHE A 37 -5.05 5.58 6.72
CA PHE A 37 -4.61 6.89 6.25
C PHE A 37 -5.16 8.04 7.11
N THR A 38 -4.41 9.16 7.12
CA THR A 38 -4.97 10.42 7.62
C THR A 38 -6.02 10.96 6.64
N PRO A 39 -7.00 11.79 7.11
CA PRO A 39 -8.01 12.36 6.21
C PRO A 39 -7.44 13.23 5.08
N ASP A 40 -6.26 13.82 5.30
CA ASP A 40 -5.53 14.67 4.36
C ASP A 40 -4.35 13.94 3.70
N ALA A 41 -4.40 12.61 3.64
CA ALA A 41 -3.32 11.81 3.06
C ALA A 41 -3.14 12.09 1.56
N PHE A 42 -1.88 12.09 1.13
CA PHE A 42 -1.51 12.10 -0.28
C PHE A 42 -0.94 10.75 -0.68
N ILE A 43 -1.45 10.18 -1.77
CA ILE A 43 -1.07 8.84 -2.23
C ILE A 43 -0.71 8.90 -3.72
N ASP A 44 0.45 8.37 -4.09
CA ASP A 44 0.96 8.34 -5.46
C ASP A 44 1.25 6.88 -5.88
N TYR A 45 0.35 6.30 -6.68
CA TYR A 45 0.49 4.98 -7.30
C TYR A 45 0.83 5.07 -8.80
N SER A 46 1.24 6.25 -9.27
CA SER A 46 1.49 6.50 -10.71
C SER A 46 2.65 5.69 -11.28
N ALA A 47 3.55 5.17 -10.45
CA ALA A 47 4.66 4.32 -10.89
C ALA A 47 4.21 3.03 -11.61
N PHE A 48 2.97 2.58 -11.37
CA PHE A 48 2.32 1.44 -12.04
C PHE A 48 1.07 1.86 -12.84
N GLY A 49 0.96 3.15 -13.19
CA GLY A 49 -0.21 3.66 -13.91
C GLY A 49 -1.45 3.88 -13.05
N GLY A 50 -1.29 3.83 -11.72
CA GLY A 50 -2.36 4.06 -10.75
C GLY A 50 -2.69 5.54 -10.52
N SER A 51 -3.55 5.79 -9.54
CA SER A 51 -3.97 7.14 -9.15
C SER A 51 -2.86 7.91 -8.43
N LYS A 52 -2.99 9.24 -8.50
CA LYS A 52 -2.18 10.18 -7.73
C LYS A 52 -3.08 11.28 -7.18
N GLY A 53 -3.06 11.49 -5.89
CA GLY A 53 -3.88 12.52 -5.26
C GLY A 53 -4.30 12.19 -3.83
N ASP A 54 -5.52 12.61 -3.48
CA ASP A 54 -6.10 12.41 -2.17
C ASP A 54 -6.63 10.97 -1.95
N LEU A 55 -6.97 10.67 -0.70
CA LEU A 55 -7.49 9.36 -0.30
C LEU A 55 -8.77 8.97 -1.04
N ALA A 56 -9.70 9.92 -1.26
CA ALA A 56 -10.96 9.65 -1.96
C ALA A 56 -10.71 9.26 -3.42
N THR A 57 -9.77 9.92 -4.08
CA THR A 57 -9.33 9.57 -5.45
C THR A 57 -8.70 8.17 -5.49
N THR A 58 -7.88 7.85 -4.51
CA THR A 58 -7.24 6.52 -4.40
C THR A 58 -8.27 5.41 -4.17
N ILE A 59 -9.23 5.61 -3.26
CA ILE A 59 -10.29 4.62 -3.00
C ILE A 59 -11.15 4.37 -4.26
N ARG A 60 -11.52 5.43 -4.99
CA ARG A 60 -12.26 5.27 -6.27
C ARG A 60 -11.46 4.49 -7.30
N PHE A 61 -10.17 4.78 -7.42
CA PHE A 61 -9.27 4.05 -8.31
C PHE A 61 -9.18 2.57 -7.93
N LEU A 62 -8.93 2.25 -6.66
CA LEU A 62 -8.82 0.87 -6.18
C LEU A 62 -10.10 0.08 -6.42
N LYS A 63 -11.27 0.65 -6.11
CA LYS A 63 -12.58 0.03 -6.36
C LYS A 63 -12.80 -0.32 -7.84
N LYS A 64 -12.23 0.47 -8.76
CA LYS A 64 -12.33 0.22 -10.20
C LYS A 64 -11.29 -0.79 -10.66
N ALA A 65 -10.01 -0.54 -10.37
CA ALA A 65 -8.89 -1.32 -10.87
C ALA A 65 -8.87 -2.75 -10.33
N MET A 66 -9.12 -2.91 -9.02
CA MET A 66 -9.01 -4.21 -8.35
C MET A 66 -10.13 -5.20 -8.71
N LYS A 67 -11.16 -4.79 -9.46
CA LYS A 67 -12.17 -5.72 -10.01
C LYS A 67 -11.57 -6.75 -10.95
N GLN A 68 -10.47 -6.42 -11.61
CA GLN A 68 -9.80 -7.28 -12.58
C GLN A 68 -8.83 -8.28 -11.93
N PHE A 69 -8.53 -8.11 -10.63
CA PHE A 69 -7.61 -8.92 -9.87
C PHE A 69 -8.35 -9.61 -8.72
N PRO A 70 -8.96 -10.80 -8.96
CA PRO A 70 -9.76 -11.49 -7.95
C PRO A 70 -8.95 -11.83 -6.69
N ASN A 71 -7.71 -12.30 -6.87
CA ASN A 71 -6.82 -12.65 -5.78
C ASN A 71 -5.52 -11.87 -5.87
N THR A 72 -5.16 -11.24 -4.76
CA THR A 72 -3.92 -10.45 -4.63
C THR A 72 -3.26 -10.74 -3.30
N GLN A 73 -1.94 -10.64 -3.26
CA GLN A 73 -1.16 -10.73 -2.03
C GLN A 73 -0.15 -9.58 -1.98
N HIS A 74 -0.14 -8.85 -0.87
CA HIS A 74 0.89 -7.87 -0.57
C HIS A 74 1.83 -8.44 0.48
N MET A 75 3.03 -8.83 0.07
CA MET A 75 4.09 -9.27 0.98
C MET A 75 5.06 -8.13 1.24
N ASN A 76 5.02 -7.58 2.46
CA ASN A 76 5.89 -6.47 2.87
C ASN A 76 7.10 -7.00 3.63
N ALA A 77 8.28 -6.49 3.30
CA ALA A 77 9.55 -6.90 3.89
C ALA A 77 10.55 -5.74 3.96
N ASN A 78 11.67 -5.98 4.63
CA ASN A 78 12.80 -5.05 4.72
C ASN A 78 12.36 -3.64 5.14
N ILE A 79 11.49 -3.58 6.16
CA ILE A 79 10.92 -2.33 6.66
C ILE A 79 12.02 -1.52 7.34
N GLN A 80 12.36 -0.37 6.77
CA GLN A 80 13.29 0.59 7.32
C GLN A 80 12.52 1.79 7.84
N LEU A 81 12.63 2.09 9.13
CA LEU A 81 11.93 3.18 9.79
C LEU A 81 12.91 4.14 10.46
N LYS A 82 12.67 5.43 10.27
CA LYS A 82 13.30 6.51 11.03
C LYS A 82 12.21 7.21 11.84
N LEU A 83 12.26 7.04 13.15
CA LEU A 83 11.34 7.68 14.09
C LEU A 83 11.83 9.09 14.47
N ASP A 84 10.90 10.02 14.64
CA ASP A 84 11.13 11.37 15.11
C ASP A 84 9.91 11.84 15.91
N GLY A 85 9.83 11.43 17.19
CA GLY A 85 8.68 11.71 18.06
C GLY A 85 7.37 11.18 17.52
N ASP A 86 6.44 12.08 17.20
CA ASP A 86 5.12 11.73 16.66
C ASP A 86 5.10 11.64 15.12
N ARG A 87 6.26 11.60 14.50
CA ARG A 87 6.44 11.40 13.06
C ARG A 87 7.41 10.26 12.80
N ALA A 88 7.25 9.63 11.65
CA ALA A 88 8.23 8.67 11.15
C ALA A 88 8.26 8.72 9.63
N THR A 89 9.39 8.30 9.06
CA THR A 89 9.51 7.98 7.65
C THR A 89 9.89 6.53 7.48
N GLY A 90 9.45 5.91 6.41
CA GLY A 90 9.78 4.53 6.14
C GLY A 90 9.94 4.24 4.66
N ARG A 91 10.75 3.22 4.39
CA ARG A 91 10.85 2.58 3.08
C ARG A 91 10.78 1.08 3.28
N LEU A 92 9.89 0.44 2.54
CA LEU A 92 9.67 -1.01 2.65
C LEU A 92 9.50 -1.63 1.27
N MET A 93 9.94 -2.87 1.14
CA MET A 93 9.73 -3.67 -0.07
C MET A 93 8.33 -4.25 -0.05
N CYS A 94 7.70 -4.30 -1.23
CA CYS A 94 6.49 -5.06 -1.44
C CYS A 94 6.63 -5.95 -2.67
N TYR A 95 6.36 -7.23 -2.49
CA TYR A 95 6.17 -8.20 -3.55
C TYR A 95 4.67 -8.49 -3.67
N ASN A 96 4.08 -8.10 -4.81
CA ASN A 96 2.64 -8.09 -4.99
C ASN A 96 2.23 -8.91 -6.22
N PRO A 97 2.04 -10.24 -6.09
CA PRO A 97 1.41 -11.06 -7.10
C PRO A 97 -0.11 -10.82 -7.14
N GLN A 98 -0.66 -10.76 -8.34
CA GLN A 98 -2.07 -10.51 -8.60
C GLN A 98 -2.57 -11.43 -9.69
N GLU A 99 -3.61 -12.21 -9.43
CA GLU A 99 -4.27 -13.04 -10.44
C GLU A 99 -5.14 -12.18 -11.36
N PHE A 100 -5.15 -12.51 -12.64
CA PHE A 100 -6.04 -11.94 -13.65
C PHE A 100 -6.42 -12.98 -14.69
N THR A 101 -7.50 -12.72 -15.43
CA THR A 101 -7.87 -13.54 -16.61
C THR A 101 -7.21 -12.94 -17.84
N ASN A 102 -6.37 -13.71 -18.51
CA ASN A 102 -5.69 -13.28 -19.73
C ASN A 102 -6.61 -13.32 -20.98
N GLU A 103 -6.10 -12.87 -22.14
CA GLU A 103 -6.85 -12.82 -23.40
C GLU A 103 -7.37 -14.19 -23.88
N ALA A 104 -6.73 -15.29 -23.46
CA ALA A 104 -7.15 -16.66 -23.74
C ALA A 104 -8.20 -17.19 -22.74
N GLY A 105 -8.68 -16.37 -21.81
CA GLY A 105 -9.64 -16.76 -20.78
C GLY A 105 -9.04 -17.62 -19.66
N LYS A 106 -7.72 -17.67 -19.54
CA LYS A 106 -7.02 -18.45 -18.50
C LYS A 106 -6.56 -17.55 -17.37
N ILE A 107 -6.51 -18.12 -16.16
CA ILE A 107 -5.92 -17.46 -15.00
C ILE A 107 -4.41 -17.39 -15.18
N ASP A 108 -3.85 -16.22 -14.95
CA ASP A 108 -2.44 -15.93 -15.01
C ASP A 108 -2.08 -15.01 -13.84
N VAL A 109 -0.78 -14.81 -13.56
CA VAL A 109 -0.30 -13.99 -12.45
C VAL A 109 0.58 -12.86 -12.97
N PHE A 110 0.20 -11.66 -12.60
CA PHE A 110 0.94 -10.44 -12.76
C PHE A 110 1.68 -10.10 -11.46
N VAL A 111 2.91 -9.63 -11.53
CA VAL A 111 3.69 -9.29 -10.33
C VAL A 111 4.21 -7.86 -10.40
N CYS A 112 3.91 -7.08 -9.37
CA CYS A 112 4.56 -5.82 -9.08
C CYS A 112 5.62 -6.02 -8.00
N GLY A 113 6.88 -5.74 -8.31
CA GLY A 113 7.94 -5.57 -7.34
C GLY A 113 8.20 -4.09 -7.12
N LEU A 114 8.00 -3.61 -5.90
CA LEU A 114 8.03 -2.19 -5.58
C LEU A 114 8.58 -1.89 -4.19
N TRP A 115 8.80 -0.62 -3.93
CA TRP A 115 8.91 -0.06 -2.59
C TRP A 115 7.77 0.91 -2.32
N TYR A 116 7.26 0.90 -1.09
CA TYR A 116 6.51 2.02 -0.55
C TYR A 116 7.48 2.96 0.16
N VAL A 117 7.35 4.25 -0.13
CA VAL A 117 8.03 5.34 0.59
C VAL A 117 6.95 6.11 1.33
N ASP A 118 6.99 6.01 2.66
CA ASP A 118 5.91 6.46 3.52
C ASP A 118 6.35 7.55 4.49
N GLU A 119 5.43 8.46 4.79
CA GLU A 119 5.45 9.31 5.96
C GLU A 119 4.30 8.92 6.90
N TYR A 120 4.63 8.74 8.17
CA TYR A 120 3.68 8.35 9.21
C TYR A 120 3.55 9.48 10.24
N VAL A 121 2.35 9.60 10.82
CA VAL A 121 2.08 10.51 11.93
C VAL A 121 1.30 9.78 13.01
N ARG A 122 1.61 10.12 14.27
CA ARG A 122 0.81 9.66 15.41
C ARG A 122 -0.45 10.52 15.53
N THR A 123 -1.58 9.86 15.67
CA THR A 123 -2.88 10.48 15.91
C THR A 123 -3.45 10.00 17.23
N PRO A 124 -4.55 10.58 17.75
CA PRO A 124 -5.23 10.06 18.92
C PRO A 124 -5.71 8.60 18.78
N GLN A 125 -5.87 8.11 17.54
CA GLN A 125 -6.29 6.75 17.22
C GLN A 125 -5.10 5.83 16.84
N GLY A 126 -3.86 6.23 17.11
CA GLY A 126 -2.64 5.50 16.77
C GLY A 126 -1.94 6.04 15.51
N TRP A 127 -0.94 5.33 15.05
CA TRP A 127 -0.18 5.73 13.86
C TRP A 127 -1.04 5.64 12.58
N ARG A 128 -0.82 6.59 11.66
CA ARG A 128 -1.48 6.66 10.35
C ARG A 128 -0.46 7.02 9.27
N ILE A 129 -0.71 6.57 8.04
CA ILE A 129 0.05 6.98 6.86
C ILE A 129 -0.48 8.35 6.42
N LYS A 130 0.41 9.33 6.36
CA LYS A 130 0.13 10.68 5.85
C LYS A 130 0.44 10.82 4.37
N ASN A 131 1.57 10.27 3.93
CA ASN A 131 1.98 10.23 2.53
C ASN A 131 2.44 8.84 2.18
N ARG A 132 2.08 8.36 1.00
CA ARG A 132 2.59 7.11 0.43
C ARG A 132 2.91 7.30 -1.04
N VAL A 133 4.12 6.92 -1.43
CA VAL A 133 4.56 6.92 -2.83
C VAL A 133 5.05 5.51 -3.18
N GLU A 134 4.61 4.99 -4.32
CA GLU A 134 5.18 3.78 -4.90
C GLU A 134 6.43 4.12 -5.72
N GLU A 135 7.49 3.36 -5.50
CA GLU A 135 8.67 3.31 -6.37
C GLU A 135 8.70 1.95 -7.06
N ARG A 136 8.70 1.96 -8.39
CA ARG A 136 8.75 0.74 -9.19
C ARG A 136 10.15 0.14 -9.17
N CYS A 137 10.24 -1.17 -8.88
CA CYS A 137 11.44 -1.97 -9.08
C CYS A 137 11.35 -2.73 -10.41
N TYR A 138 10.35 -3.58 -10.54
CA TYR A 138 10.10 -4.36 -11.76
C TYR A 138 8.61 -4.72 -11.89
N VAL A 139 8.28 -5.18 -13.09
CA VAL A 139 6.97 -5.77 -13.40
C VAL A 139 7.21 -7.06 -14.15
N ALA A 140 6.51 -8.12 -13.79
CA ALA A 140 6.52 -9.38 -14.51
C ALA A 140 5.10 -9.69 -15.01
N ASN A 141 4.98 -10.14 -16.25
CA ASN A 141 3.75 -10.57 -16.90
C ASN A 141 2.60 -9.54 -16.80
N PRO A 142 2.80 -8.28 -17.20
CA PRO A 142 1.75 -7.26 -17.08
C PRO A 142 0.54 -7.62 -17.94
N PRO A 143 -0.68 -7.53 -17.40
CA PRO A 143 -1.89 -7.76 -18.18
C PRO A 143 -2.07 -6.68 -19.25
N LYS A 144 -2.58 -7.09 -20.43
CA LYS A 144 -3.03 -6.15 -21.46
C LYS A 144 -4.44 -5.72 -21.14
N ILE A 145 -4.59 -4.76 -20.23
CA ILE A 145 -5.89 -4.25 -19.80
C ILE A 145 -6.11 -2.91 -20.50
N PRO A 146 -7.14 -2.78 -21.35
CA PRO A 146 -7.48 -1.49 -21.95
C PRO A 146 -7.81 -0.46 -20.87
N GLY A 147 -7.06 0.65 -20.84
CA GLY A 147 -7.31 1.78 -19.94
C GLY A 147 -6.69 1.67 -18.54
N LEU A 148 -5.69 0.79 -18.34
CA LEU A 148 -4.72 0.82 -17.24
C LEU A 148 -3.35 1.16 -17.78
#